data_128d0b5f2493f95096c410ed77430846
#
_entry.id   128d0b5f2493f95096c410ed77430846
#
_cell.length_a   1.000
_cell.length_b   1.000
_cell.length_c   1.000
_cell.angle_alpha   90.00
_cell.angle_beta   90.00
_cell.angle_gamma   90.00
#
_symmetry.space_group_name_H-M   'P 1'
#
loop_
_entity.id
_entity.type
_entity.pdbx_description
1 polymer ?
#
loop_
_entity_poly.entity_id
_entity_poly.type
_entity_poly.pdbx_seq_one_letter_code
_entity_poly.pdbx_strand_id
1 'polypeptide(L)'
;RNKQIMTKKLLFLITIGLLTSIQAAELKGKIISIADGDTATLLVLENQSKLLKPLEKEKVNIKTQYRIRLNDIDAPEKSQAFGNKSKQNLSKYIFGKDVTVIYDKKDQYGRILGTIYLNNKDINLKQVEDGFAWVYRQYSKKKNYMKAEKEARNLKKGLWADTNPIEPWNYRRKSK
;
A
#
# COMPACT_ATOMS: atom_id res chain seq x y z
N ARG A 1 -2.16 71.78 30.68
CA ARG A 1 -2.37 70.44 31.24
C ARG A 1 -2.67 69.47 30.10
N ASN A 2 -1.60 68.88 29.53
CA ASN A 2 -1.67 67.97 28.42
C ASN A 2 -1.87 66.55 28.93
N LYS A 3 -2.98 65.88 28.55
CA LYS A 3 -3.18 64.44 28.71
C LYS A 3 -2.64 63.74 27.46
N GLN A 4 -1.51 63.02 27.59
CA GLN A 4 -1.05 62.08 26.57
C GLN A 4 -1.99 60.88 26.54
N ILE A 5 -2.59 60.60 25.41
CA ILE A 5 -3.33 59.40 25.12
C ILE A 5 -2.31 58.39 24.56
N MET A 6 -1.95 57.42 25.40
CA MET A 6 -1.15 56.28 24.96
C MET A 6 -2.04 55.30 24.20
N THR A 7 -1.89 55.28 22.88
CA THR A 7 -2.47 54.24 22.03
C THR A 7 -1.67 52.94 22.16
N LYS A 8 -2.22 51.97 22.83
CA LYS A 8 -1.70 50.60 22.84
C LYS A 8 -1.92 49.95 21.46
N LYS A 9 -0.85 49.85 20.68
CA LYS A 9 -0.82 49.03 19.48
C LYS A 9 -0.83 47.54 19.91
N LEU A 10 -1.97 46.87 19.73
CA LEU A 10 -2.11 45.46 19.89
C LEU A 10 -1.49 44.76 18.67
N LEU A 11 -0.31 44.21 18.87
CA LEU A 11 0.40 43.42 17.85
C LEU A 11 -0.26 42.03 17.80
N PHE A 12 -1.12 41.78 16.79
CA PHE A 12 -1.70 40.49 16.51
C PHE A 12 -0.67 39.65 15.76
N LEU A 13 0.07 38.77 16.48
CA LEU A 13 0.94 37.78 15.86
C LEU A 13 0.04 36.68 15.28
N ILE A 14 -0.18 36.73 13.98
CA ILE A 14 -0.79 35.61 13.23
C ILE A 14 0.31 34.56 13.06
N THR A 15 0.35 33.56 13.92
CA THR A 15 1.13 32.34 13.71
C THR A 15 0.42 31.52 12.65
N ILE A 16 0.84 31.65 11.39
CA ILE A 16 0.47 30.74 10.31
C ILE A 16 1.18 29.42 10.60
N GLY A 17 0.47 28.51 11.30
CA GLY A 17 0.90 27.13 11.45
C GLY A 17 0.94 26.47 10.09
N LEU A 18 2.14 26.20 9.56
CA LEU A 18 2.36 25.39 8.38
C LEU A 18 1.90 23.95 8.73
N LEU A 19 0.65 23.64 8.45
CA LEU A 19 0.15 22.27 8.44
C LEU A 19 0.82 21.55 7.25
N THR A 20 1.98 20.98 7.46
CA THR A 20 2.56 20.02 6.50
C THR A 20 1.67 18.77 6.52
N SER A 21 0.71 18.72 5.62
CA SER A 21 0.00 17.47 5.34
C SER A 21 1.04 16.45 4.82
N ILE A 22 1.26 15.37 5.56
CA ILE A 22 2.00 14.23 5.05
C ILE A 22 1.12 13.64 3.95
N GLN A 23 1.40 14.03 2.71
CA GLN A 23 0.70 13.51 1.55
C GLN A 23 1.28 12.14 1.22
N ALA A 24 0.43 11.11 1.19
CA ALA A 24 0.83 9.79 0.73
C ALA A 24 1.40 9.89 -0.70
N ALA A 25 2.53 9.23 -0.94
CA ALA A 25 3.14 9.22 -2.26
C ALA A 25 2.42 8.23 -3.18
N GLU A 26 2.46 8.52 -4.48
CA GLU A 26 1.82 7.72 -5.53
C GLU A 26 2.86 7.22 -6.54
N LEU A 27 2.76 5.94 -6.93
CA LEU A 27 3.47 5.36 -8.06
C LEU A 27 2.47 4.76 -9.05
N LYS A 28 2.70 4.98 -10.33
CA LYS A 28 1.95 4.35 -11.43
C LYS A 28 2.86 3.49 -12.27
N GLY A 29 2.42 2.28 -12.58
CA GLY A 29 3.23 1.36 -13.39
C GLY A 29 2.54 0.02 -13.60
N LYS A 30 3.27 -0.87 -14.26
CA LYS A 30 2.80 -2.21 -14.60
C LYS A 30 3.29 -3.25 -13.59
N ILE A 31 2.41 -4.12 -13.14
CA ILE A 31 2.81 -5.28 -12.34
C ILE A 31 3.44 -6.33 -13.23
N ILE A 32 4.72 -6.61 -12.99
CA ILE A 32 5.53 -7.55 -13.80
C ILE A 32 5.81 -8.88 -13.10
N SER A 33 5.57 -8.96 -11.80
CA SER A 33 5.76 -10.20 -11.03
C SER A 33 4.89 -10.22 -9.78
N ILE A 34 4.47 -11.41 -9.37
CA ILE A 34 3.79 -11.69 -8.10
C ILE A 34 4.64 -12.73 -7.34
N ALA A 35 5.14 -12.37 -6.18
CA ALA A 35 5.96 -13.27 -5.35
C ALA A 35 5.08 -14.25 -4.57
N ASP A 36 4.08 -13.72 -3.87
CA ASP A 36 3.12 -14.42 -3.03
C ASP A 36 1.78 -13.65 -3.00
N GLY A 37 0.90 -13.97 -2.05
CA GLY A 37 -0.45 -13.39 -1.98
C GLY A 37 -0.51 -11.93 -1.53
N ASP A 38 0.60 -11.33 -1.12
CA ASP A 38 0.66 -9.94 -0.67
C ASP A 38 1.95 -9.20 -1.09
N THR A 39 2.69 -9.75 -2.05
CA THR A 39 3.93 -9.14 -2.53
C THR A 39 4.00 -9.19 -4.06
N ALA A 40 4.17 -8.03 -4.67
CA ALA A 40 4.25 -7.85 -6.12
C ALA A 40 5.44 -6.96 -6.53
N THR A 41 5.85 -7.01 -7.80
CA THR A 41 6.84 -6.10 -8.37
C THR A 41 6.18 -5.18 -9.38
N LEU A 42 6.33 -3.87 -9.14
CA LEU A 42 5.86 -2.78 -9.99
C LEU A 42 7.02 -2.28 -10.87
N LEU A 43 6.81 -2.20 -12.18
CA LEU A 43 7.69 -1.53 -13.13
C LEU A 43 7.16 -0.13 -13.40
N VAL A 44 7.94 0.88 -13.06
CA VAL A 44 7.66 2.29 -13.36
C VAL A 44 8.55 2.74 -14.52
N LEU A 45 7.95 3.44 -15.48
CA LEU A 45 8.67 4.09 -16.58
C LEU A 45 8.77 5.58 -16.24
N GLU A 46 9.95 6.05 -15.85
CA GLU A 46 10.19 7.44 -15.54
C GLU A 46 10.73 8.17 -16.79
N ASN A 47 9.98 9.15 -17.28
CA ASN A 47 10.46 10.06 -18.31
C ASN A 47 11.29 11.17 -17.66
N GLN A 48 12.61 11.13 -17.80
CA GLN A 48 13.50 12.18 -17.30
C GLN A 48 13.59 13.44 -18.19
N SER A 49 12.62 13.67 -19.07
CA SER A 49 12.60 14.87 -19.92
C SER A 49 12.57 16.20 -19.15
N LYS A 50 12.44 16.17 -17.83
CA LYS A 50 12.35 17.36 -16.96
C LYS A 50 13.70 17.85 -16.42
N LEU A 51 14.77 17.06 -16.52
CA LEU A 51 16.08 17.36 -15.91
C LEU A 51 17.18 17.68 -16.92
N LEU A 52 16.96 17.46 -18.21
CA LEU A 52 17.94 17.73 -19.25
C LEU A 52 17.71 19.09 -19.89
N LYS A 53 18.83 19.84 -20.09
CA LYS A 53 18.81 21.13 -20.76
C LYS A 53 18.24 21.02 -22.19
N PRO A 54 17.66 22.09 -22.78
CA PRO A 54 16.90 22.04 -24.04
C PRO A 54 17.64 21.49 -25.29
N LEU A 55 18.93 21.20 -25.20
CA LEU A 55 19.77 20.80 -26.32
C LEU A 55 19.88 19.27 -26.51
N GLU A 56 19.46 18.45 -25.54
CA GLU A 56 19.50 17.00 -25.66
C GLU A 56 18.09 16.43 -25.81
N LYS A 57 17.70 16.13 -27.05
CA LYS A 57 16.38 15.58 -27.40
C LYS A 57 16.22 14.08 -27.16
N GLU A 58 17.13 13.42 -26.49
CA GLU A 58 16.97 11.99 -26.18
C GLU A 58 16.09 11.80 -24.93
N LYS A 59 14.90 11.22 -25.16
CA LYS A 59 14.02 10.75 -24.08
C LYS A 59 14.66 9.53 -23.44
N VAL A 60 15.40 9.72 -22.36
CA VAL A 60 15.89 8.59 -21.56
C VAL A 60 14.74 8.06 -20.72
N ASN A 61 14.22 6.89 -21.08
CA ASN A 61 13.24 6.17 -20.30
C ASN A 61 13.95 5.30 -19.27
N ILE A 62 13.93 5.70 -18.02
CA ILE A 62 14.45 4.87 -16.92
C ILE A 62 13.38 3.91 -16.49
N LYS A 63 13.71 2.61 -16.49
CA LYS A 63 12.86 1.54 -15.97
C LYS A 63 13.27 1.26 -14.54
N THR A 64 12.41 1.60 -13.58
CA THR A 64 12.65 1.33 -12.17
C THR A 64 11.69 0.27 -11.66
N GLN A 65 12.21 -0.75 -10.96
CA GLN A 65 11.40 -1.79 -10.35
C GLN A 65 11.27 -1.54 -8.85
N TYR A 66 10.04 -1.58 -8.36
CA TYR A 66 9.73 -1.46 -6.95
C TYR A 66 9.07 -2.74 -6.44
N ARG A 67 9.61 -3.28 -5.36
CA ARG A 67 8.95 -4.38 -4.66
C ARG A 67 7.90 -3.81 -3.70
N ILE A 68 6.64 -4.20 -3.91
CA ILE A 68 5.49 -3.72 -3.16
C ILE A 68 5.05 -4.81 -2.19
N ARG A 69 5.01 -4.50 -0.90
CA ARG A 69 4.33 -5.30 0.13
C ARG A 69 2.98 -4.67 0.39
N LEU A 70 1.92 -5.41 0.10
CA LEU A 70 0.55 -4.94 0.32
C LEU A 70 0.35 -4.71 1.82
N ASN A 71 0.08 -3.46 2.21
CA ASN A 71 -0.14 -3.10 3.60
C ASN A 71 -1.49 -3.59 4.12
N ASP A 72 -1.70 -3.55 5.44
CA ASP A 72 -2.94 -3.93 6.14
C ASP A 72 -3.29 -5.42 6.10
N ILE A 73 -2.65 -6.23 5.26
CA ILE A 73 -2.94 -7.65 5.09
C ILE A 73 -1.70 -8.52 5.28
N ASP A 74 -1.93 -9.79 5.56
CA ASP A 74 -0.89 -10.82 5.60
C ASP A 74 -1.44 -12.09 4.94
N ALA A 75 -0.80 -12.53 3.86
CA ALA A 75 -1.23 -13.67 3.08
C ALA A 75 -0.49 -14.95 3.52
N PRO A 76 -1.08 -16.13 3.33
CA PRO A 76 -0.38 -17.39 3.57
C PRO A 76 0.94 -17.45 2.80
N GLU A 77 1.99 -17.94 3.46
CA GLU A 77 3.30 -18.14 2.86
C GLU A 77 3.25 -19.13 1.69
N LYS A 78 4.20 -19.08 0.77
CA LYS A 78 4.21 -19.97 -0.40
C LYS A 78 4.11 -21.45 -0.04
N SER A 79 4.77 -21.88 1.05
CA SER A 79 4.77 -23.25 1.56
C SER A 79 3.59 -23.58 2.50
N GLN A 80 2.80 -22.59 2.86
CA GLN A 80 1.65 -22.71 3.73
C GLN A 80 0.41 -23.16 2.94
N ALA A 81 -0.53 -23.83 3.59
CA ALA A 81 -1.84 -24.12 3.01
C ALA A 81 -2.47 -22.81 2.45
N PHE A 82 -3.05 -22.89 1.26
CA PHE A 82 -3.60 -21.76 0.49
C PHE A 82 -2.58 -20.73 -0.02
N GLY A 83 -1.27 -20.82 0.24
CA GLY A 83 -0.28 -19.87 -0.23
C GLY A 83 -0.28 -19.69 -1.75
N ASN A 84 -0.25 -20.81 -2.49
CA ASN A 84 -0.33 -20.77 -3.96
C ASN A 84 -1.66 -20.21 -4.47
N LYS A 85 -2.79 -20.55 -3.82
CA LYS A 85 -4.11 -20.02 -4.21
C LYS A 85 -4.21 -18.51 -3.94
N SER A 86 -3.65 -18.04 -2.83
CA SER A 86 -3.57 -16.62 -2.51
C SER A 86 -2.76 -15.85 -3.57
N LYS A 87 -1.59 -16.37 -3.95
CA LYS A 87 -0.77 -15.82 -5.04
C LYS A 87 -1.54 -15.80 -6.37
N GLN A 88 -2.23 -16.87 -6.73
CA GLN A 88 -3.01 -16.95 -7.96
C GLN A 88 -4.16 -15.95 -7.96
N ASN A 89 -4.83 -15.74 -6.82
CA ASN A 89 -5.90 -14.76 -6.70
C ASN A 89 -5.38 -13.33 -6.93
N LEU A 90 -4.26 -12.95 -6.30
CA LEU A 90 -3.62 -11.66 -6.53
C LEU A 90 -3.21 -11.50 -8.00
N SER A 91 -2.57 -12.53 -8.58
CA SER A 91 -2.13 -12.55 -9.98
C SER A 91 -3.29 -12.32 -10.95
N LYS A 92 -4.43 -12.98 -10.72
CA LYS A 92 -5.64 -12.81 -11.54
C LYS A 92 -6.10 -11.36 -11.65
N TYR A 93 -5.95 -10.58 -10.58
CA TYR A 93 -6.36 -9.18 -10.57
C TYR A 93 -5.35 -8.26 -11.25
N ILE A 94 -4.07 -8.38 -10.91
CA ILE A 94 -3.09 -7.33 -11.21
C ILE A 94 -1.92 -7.73 -12.09
N PHE A 95 -1.64 -9.01 -12.32
CA PHE A 95 -0.49 -9.39 -13.16
C PHE A 95 -0.63 -8.85 -14.58
N GLY A 96 0.41 -8.16 -15.06
CA GLY A 96 0.45 -7.52 -16.38
C GLY A 96 -0.44 -6.27 -16.52
N LYS A 97 -1.08 -5.79 -15.44
CA LYS A 97 -1.94 -4.61 -15.44
C LYS A 97 -1.19 -3.37 -14.99
N ASP A 98 -1.64 -2.22 -15.52
CA ASP A 98 -1.22 -0.92 -15.04
C ASP A 98 -2.05 -0.56 -13.80
N VAL A 99 -1.36 -0.23 -12.72
CA VAL A 99 -1.96 0.01 -11.40
C VAL A 99 -1.42 1.31 -10.79
N THR A 100 -2.14 1.80 -9.80
CA THR A 100 -1.68 2.88 -8.92
C THR A 100 -1.35 2.31 -7.54
N VAL A 101 -0.19 2.66 -6.99
CA VAL A 101 0.23 2.29 -5.63
C VAL A 101 0.29 3.54 -4.79
N ILE A 102 -0.51 3.59 -3.72
CA ILE A 102 -0.48 4.65 -2.70
C ILE A 102 0.31 4.14 -1.50
N TYR A 103 1.33 4.90 -1.07
CA TYR A 103 2.22 4.48 0.00
C TYR A 103 2.74 5.67 0.82
N ASP A 104 3.23 5.41 2.03
CA ASP A 104 3.80 6.41 2.94
C ASP A 104 5.24 6.08 3.36
N LYS A 105 5.64 4.80 3.30
CA LYS A 105 6.93 4.33 3.80
C LYS A 105 7.43 3.06 3.10
N LYS A 106 8.70 2.76 3.37
CA LYS A 106 9.32 1.47 3.05
C LYS A 106 9.56 0.69 4.34
N ASP A 107 9.60 -0.64 4.22
CA ASP A 107 10.02 -1.49 5.34
C ASP A 107 11.56 -1.61 5.42
N GLN A 108 12.05 -2.31 6.45
CA GLN A 108 13.48 -2.53 6.68
C GLN A 108 14.18 -3.32 5.55
N TYR A 109 13.43 -3.96 4.66
CA TYR A 109 13.94 -4.70 3.49
C TYR A 109 13.87 -3.87 2.20
N GLY A 110 13.52 -2.59 2.29
CA GLY A 110 13.41 -1.67 1.16
C GLY A 110 12.13 -1.85 0.31
N ARG A 111 11.17 -2.70 0.74
CA ARG A 111 9.89 -2.86 0.05
C ARG A 111 8.99 -1.67 0.36
N ILE A 112 8.28 -1.19 -0.64
CA ILE A 112 7.23 -0.19 -0.47
C ILE A 112 6.03 -0.83 0.23
N LEU A 113 5.61 -0.26 1.36
CA LEU A 113 4.37 -0.65 2.04
C LEU A 113 3.23 0.16 1.45
N GLY A 114 2.38 -0.46 0.64
CA GLY A 114 1.37 0.27 -0.13
C GLY A 114 0.05 -0.44 -0.34
N THR A 115 -0.95 0.34 -0.72
CA THR A 115 -2.23 -0.16 -1.23
C THR A 115 -2.22 -0.08 -2.74
N ILE A 116 -2.50 -1.19 -3.41
CA ILE A 116 -2.58 -1.28 -4.87
C ILE A 116 -4.03 -1.02 -5.30
N TYR A 117 -4.19 -0.09 -6.24
CA TYR A 117 -5.48 0.23 -6.85
C TYR A 117 -5.49 -0.15 -8.34
N LEU A 118 -6.51 -0.85 -8.75
CA LEU A 118 -6.84 -1.11 -10.16
C LEU A 118 -8.22 -0.53 -10.45
N ASN A 119 -8.30 0.46 -11.35
CA ASN A 119 -9.57 1.14 -11.67
C ASN A 119 -10.32 1.60 -10.40
N ASN A 120 -9.62 2.27 -9.49
CA ASN A 120 -10.11 2.74 -8.19
C ASN A 120 -10.56 1.65 -7.20
N LYS A 121 -10.34 0.36 -7.52
CA LYS A 121 -10.62 -0.74 -6.59
C LYS A 121 -9.39 -1.06 -5.77
N ASP A 122 -9.56 -1.11 -4.46
CA ASP A 122 -8.54 -1.52 -3.49
C ASP A 122 -8.31 -3.04 -3.60
N ILE A 123 -7.15 -3.43 -4.13
CA ILE A 123 -6.81 -4.84 -4.37
C ILE A 123 -6.36 -5.54 -3.08
N ASN A 124 -5.78 -4.79 -2.13
CA ASN A 124 -5.47 -5.34 -0.82
C ASN A 124 -6.76 -5.79 -0.11
N LEU A 125 -7.78 -4.93 -0.11
CA LEU A 125 -9.11 -5.27 0.41
C LEU A 125 -9.72 -6.46 -0.34
N LYS A 126 -9.55 -6.51 -1.66
CA LYS A 126 -10.09 -7.60 -2.50
C LYS A 126 -9.52 -8.96 -2.13
N GLN A 127 -8.23 -9.05 -1.77
CA GLN A 127 -7.60 -10.28 -1.25
C GLN A 127 -8.29 -10.75 0.04
N VAL A 128 -8.71 -9.83 0.91
CA VAL A 128 -9.45 -10.15 2.13
C VAL A 128 -10.89 -10.60 1.83
N GLU A 129 -11.60 -9.88 0.96
CA GLU A 129 -12.98 -10.19 0.55
C GLU A 129 -13.12 -11.58 -0.10
N ASP A 130 -12.09 -11.99 -0.84
CA ASP A 130 -12.03 -13.29 -1.50
C ASP A 130 -11.57 -14.41 -0.55
N GLY A 131 -11.16 -14.08 0.68
CA GLY A 131 -10.68 -15.02 1.67
C GLY A 131 -9.28 -15.57 1.39
N PHE A 132 -8.39 -14.77 0.77
CA PHE A 132 -7.02 -15.18 0.47
C PHE A 132 -5.95 -14.39 1.22
N ALA A 133 -6.35 -13.50 2.13
CA ALA A 133 -5.47 -12.83 3.07
C ALA A 133 -6.18 -12.59 4.41
N TRP A 134 -5.39 -12.55 5.46
CA TRP A 134 -5.78 -12.11 6.79
C TRP A 134 -5.65 -10.61 6.89
N VAL A 135 -6.50 -9.95 7.70
CA VAL A 135 -6.23 -8.58 8.14
C VAL A 135 -5.10 -8.62 9.17
N TYR A 136 -4.00 -7.90 8.87
CA TYR A 136 -2.86 -7.85 9.79
C TYR A 136 -3.12 -6.85 10.90
N ARG A 137 -3.84 -7.27 11.94
CA ARG A 137 -4.40 -6.43 13.01
C ARG A 137 -3.35 -5.64 13.80
N GLN A 138 -2.11 -6.10 13.81
CA GLN A 138 -1.01 -5.38 14.43
C GLN A 138 -0.74 -4.05 13.72
N TYR A 139 -0.96 -3.99 12.41
CA TYR A 139 -0.66 -2.83 11.56
C TYR A 139 -1.90 -2.19 10.94
N SER A 140 -3.06 -2.86 10.96
CA SER A 140 -4.29 -2.35 10.39
C SER A 140 -5.34 -2.03 11.45
N LYS A 141 -5.97 -0.86 11.30
CA LYS A 141 -7.16 -0.43 12.08
C LYS A 141 -8.37 -0.18 11.18
N LYS A 142 -8.29 -0.57 9.89
CA LYS A 142 -9.33 -0.31 8.89
C LYS A 142 -10.57 -1.17 9.14
N LYS A 143 -11.68 -0.54 9.53
CA LYS A 143 -12.95 -1.21 9.85
C LYS A 143 -13.54 -1.98 8.67
N ASN A 144 -13.41 -1.45 7.44
CA ASN A 144 -13.87 -2.11 6.22
C ASN A 144 -13.11 -3.42 5.95
N TYR A 145 -11.80 -3.49 6.20
CA TYR A 145 -11.02 -4.73 6.08
C TYR A 145 -11.46 -5.77 7.10
N MET A 146 -11.67 -5.35 8.36
CA MET A 146 -12.17 -6.25 9.41
C MET A 146 -13.56 -6.80 9.11
N LYS A 147 -14.44 -5.96 8.53
CA LYS A 147 -15.77 -6.37 8.09
C LYS A 147 -15.66 -7.39 6.96
N ALA A 148 -14.84 -7.12 5.95
CA ALA A 148 -14.61 -8.01 4.81
C ALA A 148 -14.07 -9.38 5.26
N GLU A 149 -13.09 -9.41 6.17
CA GLU A 149 -12.57 -10.66 6.72
C GLU A 149 -13.67 -11.45 7.45
N LYS A 150 -14.49 -10.77 8.27
CA LYS A 150 -15.61 -11.43 8.97
C LYS A 150 -16.60 -12.04 7.99
N GLU A 151 -16.94 -11.33 6.92
CA GLU A 151 -17.85 -11.82 5.88
C GLU A 151 -17.24 -13.00 5.12
N ALA A 152 -15.94 -12.93 4.73
CA ALA A 152 -15.26 -14.01 4.07
C ALA A 152 -15.20 -15.29 4.93
N ARG A 153 -14.98 -15.14 6.25
CA ARG A 153 -15.00 -16.25 7.22
C ARG A 153 -16.40 -16.89 7.32
N ASN A 154 -17.44 -16.08 7.47
CA ASN A 154 -18.82 -16.56 7.57
C ASN A 154 -19.26 -17.35 6.32
N LEU A 155 -18.79 -16.93 5.14
CA LEU A 155 -19.07 -17.55 3.86
C LEU A 155 -18.07 -18.67 3.51
N LYS A 156 -17.12 -19.00 4.40
CA LYS A 156 -16.07 -20.02 4.19
C LYS A 156 -15.31 -19.84 2.87
N LYS A 157 -15.05 -18.58 2.47
CA LYS A 157 -14.33 -18.28 1.24
C LYS A 157 -12.84 -18.57 1.37
N GLY A 158 -12.23 -19.05 0.28
CA GLY A 158 -10.79 -19.23 0.18
C GLY A 158 -10.20 -20.05 1.32
N LEU A 159 -9.25 -19.47 2.06
CA LEU A 159 -8.59 -20.12 3.21
C LEU A 159 -9.54 -20.43 4.38
N TRP A 160 -10.69 -19.74 4.45
CA TRP A 160 -11.70 -19.94 5.49
C TRP A 160 -12.56 -21.20 5.29
N ALA A 161 -12.37 -21.91 4.17
CA ALA A 161 -12.92 -23.26 3.99
C ALA A 161 -12.16 -24.30 4.81
N ASP A 162 -10.93 -24.00 5.25
CA ASP A 162 -10.18 -24.82 6.20
C ASP A 162 -10.84 -24.76 7.58
N THR A 163 -10.88 -25.89 8.26
CA THR A 163 -11.44 -25.99 9.62
C THR A 163 -10.51 -25.37 10.67
N ASN A 164 -9.21 -25.28 10.38
CA ASN A 164 -8.20 -24.74 11.29
C ASN A 164 -7.16 -23.88 10.55
N PRO A 165 -7.56 -22.76 9.97
CA PRO A 165 -6.66 -21.91 9.22
C PRO A 165 -5.60 -21.29 10.16
N ILE A 166 -4.32 -21.40 9.76
CA ILE A 166 -3.19 -20.89 10.53
C ILE A 166 -2.84 -19.49 10.01
N GLU A 167 -2.64 -18.56 10.92
CA GLU A 167 -2.20 -17.21 10.58
C GLU A 167 -0.76 -17.21 10.04
N PRO A 168 -0.45 -16.42 9.00
CA PRO A 168 0.87 -16.40 8.39
C PRO A 168 1.99 -16.05 9.38
N TRP A 169 1.74 -15.12 10.30
CA TRP A 169 2.73 -14.76 11.34
C TRP A 169 2.99 -15.88 12.34
N ASN A 170 2.00 -16.72 12.63
CA ASN A 170 2.17 -17.92 13.47
C ASN A 170 2.90 -19.01 12.72
N TYR A 171 2.61 -19.21 11.43
CA TYR A 171 3.32 -20.13 10.56
C TYR A 171 4.82 -19.79 10.50
N ARG A 172 5.19 -18.52 10.26
CA ARG A 172 6.58 -18.07 10.24
C ARG A 172 7.34 -18.31 11.56
N ARG A 173 6.64 -18.20 12.70
CA ARG A 173 7.25 -18.48 14.01
C ARG A 173 7.58 -19.95 14.24
N LYS A 174 6.78 -20.85 13.70
CA LYS A 174 6.98 -22.31 13.81
C LYS A 174 8.03 -22.84 12.84
N SER A 175 8.34 -22.09 11.78
CA SER A 175 9.28 -22.49 10.73
C SER A 175 10.72 -22.01 10.99
N LYS A 176 10.95 -21.30 12.09
CA LYS A 176 12.28 -20.91 12.60
C LYS A 176 12.74 -21.90 13.66
#